data_06bff7609c0c5ae13af0ba8abb57429c
#
_entry.id   06bff7609c0c5ae13af0ba8abb57429c
#
_cell.length_a   1.000
_cell.length_b   1.000
_cell.length_c   1.000
_cell.angle_alpha   90.00
_cell.angle_beta   90.00
_cell.angle_gamma   90.00
#
_symmetry.space_group_name_H-M   'P 1'
#
loop_
_entity.id
_entity.type
_entity.pdbx_description
1 polymer ?
#
loop_
_entity_poly.entity_id
_entity_poly.type
_entity_poly.pdbx_seq_one_letter_code
_entity_poly.pdbx_strand_id
1 'polypeptide(L)'
;RKTSFHTEDVDGQLCMTLANRIYIETGNLKPRLQNQIRRMAAIQNPMFYRNQAMGLSNYANSRFIYLGEDDNGFLCIPRGLLDALLDRCGDAEIPVKLTDERAKGRTLTAKFTGQLREKQKEAVGTLLKHECGILRAATAFGKTVVCSTLIAERKVSTLILLESSALIDQWQKALDEFLEFQEDLPEYETKTGRKRRRKSVVA
;
A
#
# COMPACT_ATOMS: atom_id res chain seq x y z
N ARG A 1 -27.51 -0.48 2.34
CA ARG A 1 -27.64 0.94 1.95
C ARG A 1 -26.26 1.56 1.95
N LYS A 2 -25.78 2.07 0.79
CA LYS A 2 -24.60 2.96 0.76
C LYS A 2 -25.02 4.21 1.53
N THR A 3 -24.42 4.46 2.69
CA THR A 3 -24.60 5.71 3.41
C THR A 3 -23.85 6.80 2.65
N SER A 4 -24.55 7.76 2.09
CA SER A 4 -23.97 8.91 1.39
C SER A 4 -23.36 9.90 2.38
N PHE A 5 -22.26 10.56 2.00
CA PHE A 5 -21.76 11.73 2.70
C PHE A 5 -22.69 12.92 2.45
N HIS A 6 -22.65 13.94 3.29
CA HIS A 6 -23.39 15.16 3.12
C HIS A 6 -22.49 16.36 3.43
N THR A 7 -22.60 17.40 2.63
CA THR A 7 -21.82 18.64 2.78
C THR A 7 -21.97 19.27 4.17
N GLU A 8 -23.19 19.19 4.73
CA GLU A 8 -23.50 19.69 6.07
C GLU A 8 -22.77 19.00 7.22
N ASP A 9 -22.11 17.85 6.95
CA ASP A 9 -21.34 17.08 7.94
C ASP A 9 -19.90 17.58 8.09
N VAL A 10 -19.49 18.61 7.32
CA VAL A 10 -18.14 19.21 7.33
C VAL A 10 -18.29 20.73 7.46
N ASP A 11 -17.59 21.30 8.43
CA ASP A 11 -17.48 22.75 8.56
C ASP A 11 -16.31 23.24 7.69
N GLY A 12 -16.65 23.78 6.50
CA GLY A 12 -15.69 24.23 5.50
C GLY A 12 -15.18 23.12 4.57
N GLN A 13 -13.97 22.64 4.74
CA GLN A 13 -13.34 21.63 3.87
C GLN A 13 -12.83 20.43 4.66
N LEU A 14 -12.82 19.26 4.03
CA LEU A 14 -12.20 18.05 4.58
C LEU A 14 -10.69 18.15 4.41
N CYS A 15 -9.96 18.33 5.52
CA CYS A 15 -8.50 18.35 5.51
C CYS A 15 -7.95 16.93 5.72
N MET A 16 -7.07 16.50 4.82
CA MET A 16 -6.40 15.22 4.94
C MET A 16 -4.94 15.26 4.50
N THR A 17 -4.11 14.47 5.15
CA THR A 17 -2.71 14.26 4.80
C THR A 17 -2.49 12.81 4.37
N LEU A 18 -1.92 12.63 3.19
CA LEU A 18 -1.53 11.34 2.64
C LEU A 18 -0.05 11.07 2.96
N ALA A 19 0.20 10.11 3.84
CA ALA A 19 1.56 9.66 4.20
C ALA A 19 1.64 8.12 4.17
N ASN A 20 2.08 7.46 5.24
CA ASN A 20 1.96 6.00 5.39
C ASN A 20 0.50 5.53 5.53
N ARG A 21 -0.40 6.42 5.96
CA ARG A 21 -1.86 6.29 5.99
C ARG A 21 -2.49 7.57 5.46
N ILE A 22 -3.81 7.63 5.42
CA ILE A 22 -4.58 8.87 5.24
C ILE A 22 -4.93 9.37 6.63
N TYR A 23 -4.43 10.54 7.00
CA TYR A 23 -4.72 11.24 8.25
C TYR A 23 -5.78 12.29 7.96
N ILE A 24 -6.95 12.17 8.56
CA ILE A 24 -8.11 13.05 8.35
C ILE A 24 -8.37 13.82 9.64
N GLU A 25 -8.31 15.15 9.57
CA GLU A 25 -8.60 16.02 10.71
C GLU A 25 -10.08 15.88 11.12
N THR A 26 -10.36 15.66 12.41
CA THR A 26 -11.71 15.43 12.91
C THR A 26 -12.41 16.66 13.46
N GLY A 27 -11.65 17.73 13.72
CA GLY A 27 -12.15 18.90 14.43
C GLY A 27 -13.31 19.64 13.73
N ASN A 28 -13.36 19.58 12.40
CA ASN A 28 -14.39 20.18 11.58
C ASN A 28 -15.40 19.16 11.01
N LEU A 29 -15.37 17.90 11.50
CA LEU A 29 -16.24 16.82 11.03
C LEU A 29 -17.30 16.46 12.08
N LYS A 30 -18.56 16.40 11.66
CA LYS A 30 -19.62 15.87 12.53
C LYS A 30 -19.43 14.37 12.81
N PRO A 31 -19.85 13.86 13.96
CA PRO A 31 -19.71 12.45 14.33
C PRO A 31 -20.30 11.48 13.32
N ARG A 32 -21.32 11.90 12.59
CA ARG A 32 -21.94 11.10 11.51
C ARG A 32 -20.95 10.78 10.42
N LEU A 33 -20.24 11.78 9.88
CA LEU A 33 -19.26 11.59 8.82
C LEU A 33 -18.03 10.80 9.32
N GLN A 34 -17.55 11.12 10.53
CA GLN A 34 -16.47 10.35 11.15
C GLN A 34 -16.80 8.85 11.21
N ASN A 35 -18.03 8.50 11.64
CA ASN A 35 -18.48 7.11 11.71
C ASN A 35 -18.63 6.48 10.31
N GLN A 36 -18.99 7.24 9.29
CA GLN A 36 -19.06 6.75 7.91
C GLN A 36 -17.65 6.45 7.37
N ILE A 37 -16.67 7.32 7.66
CA ILE A 37 -15.28 7.11 7.29
C ILE A 37 -14.70 5.87 8.00
N ARG A 38 -14.95 5.71 9.32
CA ARG A 38 -14.56 4.49 10.06
C ARG A 38 -15.14 3.22 9.42
N ARG A 39 -16.39 3.26 8.97
CA ARG A 39 -17.03 2.12 8.28
C ARG A 39 -16.39 1.80 6.94
N MET A 40 -15.81 2.77 6.23
CA MET A 40 -15.05 2.50 5.01
C MET A 40 -13.77 1.68 5.31
N ALA A 41 -13.16 1.91 6.46
CA ALA A 41 -11.97 1.19 6.92
C ALA A 41 -12.30 -0.08 7.74
N ALA A 42 -13.57 -0.51 7.75
CA ALA A 42 -14.00 -1.73 8.44
C ALA A 42 -14.30 -2.84 7.45
N ILE A 43 -13.77 -4.03 7.71
CA ILE A 43 -14.03 -5.25 6.94
C ILE A 43 -14.80 -6.28 7.77
N GLN A 44 -15.53 -7.15 7.10
CA GLN A 44 -16.16 -8.29 7.76
C GLN A 44 -15.07 -9.23 8.28
N ASN A 45 -15.21 -9.71 9.53
CA ASN A 45 -14.26 -10.65 10.12
C ASN A 45 -14.54 -12.08 9.62
N PRO A 46 -13.67 -12.68 8.80
CA PRO A 46 -13.89 -14.01 8.25
C PRO A 46 -14.03 -15.08 9.34
N MET A 47 -13.31 -14.92 10.47
CA MET A 47 -13.36 -15.85 11.59
C MET A 47 -14.71 -15.82 12.28
N PHE A 48 -15.33 -14.64 12.42
CA PHE A 48 -16.67 -14.53 12.98
C PHE A 48 -17.68 -15.34 12.17
N TYR A 49 -17.70 -15.17 10.86
CA TYR A 49 -18.64 -15.87 9.98
C TYR A 49 -18.34 -17.36 9.86
N ARG A 50 -17.06 -17.75 9.89
CA ARG A 50 -16.68 -19.16 9.92
C ARG A 50 -17.17 -19.86 11.21
N ASN A 51 -16.94 -19.23 12.37
CA ASN A 51 -17.41 -19.76 13.64
C ASN A 51 -18.95 -19.83 13.69
N GLN A 52 -19.62 -18.79 13.19
CA GLN A 52 -21.08 -18.77 13.09
C GLN A 52 -21.60 -19.91 12.23
N ALA A 53 -20.98 -20.18 11.08
CA ALA A 53 -21.38 -21.28 10.19
C ALA A 53 -21.17 -22.66 10.82
N MET A 54 -20.17 -22.79 11.73
CA MET A 54 -19.88 -24.03 12.45
C MET A 54 -20.61 -24.13 13.80
N GLY A 55 -21.47 -23.20 14.18
CA GLY A 55 -22.14 -23.16 15.47
C GLY A 55 -21.20 -22.94 16.66
N LEU A 56 -19.99 -22.40 16.42
CA LEU A 56 -19.01 -22.11 17.45
C LEU A 56 -19.23 -20.73 18.09
N SER A 57 -18.78 -20.57 19.34
CA SER A 57 -18.86 -19.28 20.03
C SER A 57 -17.98 -18.21 19.38
N ASN A 58 -18.53 -16.98 19.28
CA ASN A 58 -17.84 -15.79 18.79
C ASN A 58 -17.51 -14.79 19.92
N TYR A 59 -17.44 -15.24 21.17
CA TYR A 59 -17.22 -14.36 22.32
C TYR A 59 -15.98 -13.45 22.16
N ALA A 60 -14.89 -13.97 21.61
CA ALA A 60 -13.64 -13.24 21.39
C ALA A 60 -13.50 -12.62 19.98
N ASN A 61 -14.48 -12.80 19.08
CA ASN A 61 -14.39 -12.36 17.70
C ASN A 61 -15.42 -11.28 17.40
N SER A 62 -14.95 -10.06 17.14
CA SER A 62 -15.82 -9.00 16.63
C SER A 62 -16.32 -9.34 15.23
N ARG A 63 -17.56 -8.93 14.92
CA ARG A 63 -18.16 -9.10 13.58
C ARG A 63 -17.42 -8.35 12.48
N PHE A 64 -16.82 -7.20 12.85
CA PHE A 64 -16.04 -6.36 11.95
C PHE A 64 -14.65 -6.14 12.52
N ILE A 65 -13.66 -6.05 11.63
CA ILE A 65 -12.29 -5.64 11.93
C ILE A 65 -12.13 -4.21 11.43
N TYR A 66 -11.82 -3.28 12.33
CA TYR A 66 -11.47 -1.91 11.97
C TYR A 66 -9.97 -1.84 11.64
N LEU A 67 -9.65 -1.40 10.43
CA LEU A 67 -8.27 -1.28 9.92
C LEU A 67 -7.70 0.13 10.09
N GLY A 68 -8.51 1.04 10.61
CA GLY A 68 -8.10 2.40 10.94
C GLY A 68 -7.63 2.52 12.38
N GLU A 69 -7.28 3.73 12.74
CA GLU A 69 -6.86 4.13 14.07
C GLU A 69 -7.34 5.56 14.33
N ASP A 70 -7.73 5.87 15.55
CA ASP A 70 -8.10 7.21 15.96
C ASP A 70 -6.96 7.75 16.84
N ASP A 71 -6.30 8.82 16.41
CA ASP A 71 -5.16 9.38 17.12
C ASP A 71 -5.23 10.92 17.18
N ASN A 72 -5.21 11.49 18.38
CA ASN A 72 -5.00 12.93 18.67
C ASN A 72 -5.77 13.89 17.74
N GLY A 73 -7.06 13.63 17.48
CA GLY A 73 -7.88 14.48 16.61
C GLY A 73 -7.81 14.12 15.13
N PHE A 74 -7.19 12.99 14.78
CA PHE A 74 -7.15 12.43 13.43
C PHE A 74 -7.85 11.08 13.36
N LEU A 75 -8.51 10.85 12.22
CA LEU A 75 -8.89 9.51 11.75
C LEU A 75 -7.82 9.02 10.79
N CYS A 76 -7.13 7.95 11.16
CA CYS A 76 -6.08 7.35 10.35
C CYS A 76 -6.62 6.12 9.64
N ILE A 77 -6.76 6.15 8.32
CA ILE A 77 -7.28 5.04 7.53
C ILE A 77 -6.27 4.54 6.49
N PRO A 78 -6.40 3.29 5.99
CA PRO A 78 -5.51 2.74 4.98
C PRO A 78 -5.48 3.56 3.69
N ARG A 79 -4.29 3.76 3.11
CA ARG A 79 -4.08 4.52 1.85
C ARG A 79 -4.89 4.01 0.67
N GLY A 80 -5.14 2.72 0.58
CA GLY A 80 -5.93 2.12 -0.51
C GLY A 80 -7.40 2.57 -0.54
N LEU A 81 -7.85 3.36 0.45
CA LEU A 81 -9.18 3.93 0.49
C LEU A 81 -9.25 5.36 -0.09
N LEU A 82 -8.12 5.93 -0.55
CA LEU A 82 -8.06 7.32 -1.01
C LEU A 82 -9.05 7.60 -2.13
N ASP A 83 -9.00 6.82 -3.22
CA ASP A 83 -9.88 7.02 -4.37
C ASP A 83 -11.36 6.92 -3.97
N ALA A 84 -11.71 5.88 -3.20
CA ALA A 84 -13.07 5.69 -2.72
C ALA A 84 -13.55 6.80 -1.76
N LEU A 85 -12.63 7.42 -1.01
CA LEU A 85 -12.93 8.56 -0.15
C LEU A 85 -13.14 9.83 -0.99
N LEU A 86 -12.26 10.08 -1.95
CA LEU A 86 -12.37 11.24 -2.86
C LEU A 86 -13.63 11.16 -3.71
N ASP A 87 -13.97 10.00 -4.26
CA ASP A 87 -15.21 9.78 -5.01
C ASP A 87 -16.45 10.13 -4.17
N ARG A 88 -16.50 9.68 -2.91
CA ARG A 88 -17.61 10.01 -2.01
C ARG A 88 -17.67 11.47 -1.61
N CYS A 89 -16.53 12.12 -1.48
CA CYS A 89 -16.47 13.57 -1.26
C CYS A 89 -16.97 14.32 -2.49
N GLY A 90 -16.56 13.89 -3.69
CA GLY A 90 -17.03 14.44 -4.96
C GLY A 90 -18.54 14.28 -5.15
N ASP A 91 -19.08 13.08 -4.91
CA ASP A 91 -20.52 12.80 -4.98
C ASP A 91 -21.35 13.67 -4.02
N ALA A 92 -20.76 14.09 -2.90
CA ALA A 92 -21.38 14.93 -1.88
C ALA A 92 -21.01 16.42 -1.99
N GLU A 93 -20.23 16.80 -3.00
CA GLU A 93 -19.72 18.16 -3.20
C GLU A 93 -18.96 18.71 -1.97
N ILE A 94 -18.28 17.84 -1.23
CA ILE A 94 -17.46 18.22 -0.07
C ILE A 94 -16.10 18.72 -0.57
N PRO A 95 -15.71 19.98 -0.30
CA PRO A 95 -14.37 20.47 -0.64
C PRO A 95 -13.30 19.68 0.10
N VAL A 96 -12.26 19.25 -0.60
CA VAL A 96 -11.15 18.46 -0.05
C VAL A 96 -9.84 19.22 -0.17
N LYS A 97 -9.12 19.32 0.95
CA LYS A 97 -7.72 19.76 0.97
C LYS A 97 -6.83 18.54 1.24
N LEU A 98 -6.15 18.07 0.21
CA LEU A 98 -5.22 16.94 0.29
C LEU A 98 -3.77 17.44 0.28
N THR A 99 -3.02 17.11 1.34
CA THR A 99 -1.57 17.32 1.41
C THR A 99 -0.86 15.98 1.21
N ASP A 100 0.08 15.90 0.27
CA ASP A 100 0.84 14.67 0.00
C ASP A 100 2.21 14.75 0.66
N GLU A 101 2.40 13.99 1.73
CA GLU A 101 3.64 13.86 2.50
C GLU A 101 4.27 12.47 2.36
N ARG A 102 3.94 11.76 1.29
CA ARG A 102 4.51 10.42 1.07
C ARG A 102 6.02 10.50 0.83
N ALA A 103 6.76 9.60 1.47
CA ALA A 103 8.16 9.43 1.17
C ALA A 103 8.34 8.97 -0.28
N LYS A 104 9.06 9.76 -1.08
CA LYS A 104 9.29 9.47 -2.52
C LYS A 104 10.28 8.34 -2.75
N GLY A 105 10.98 7.90 -1.73
CA GLY A 105 12.09 6.95 -1.86
C GLY A 105 13.33 7.57 -2.52
N ARG A 106 14.41 6.80 -2.58
CA ARG A 106 15.64 7.18 -3.30
C ARG A 106 15.51 6.75 -4.76
N THR A 107 15.94 7.61 -5.68
CA THR A 107 16.03 7.23 -7.10
C THR A 107 16.96 6.03 -7.26
N LEU A 108 16.58 5.10 -8.10
CA LEU A 108 17.31 3.88 -8.41
C LEU A 108 17.54 3.81 -9.93
N THR A 109 18.77 3.58 -10.35
CA THR A 109 19.12 3.38 -11.76
C THR A 109 19.23 1.88 -12.03
N ALA A 110 18.09 1.24 -12.24
CA ALA A 110 18.00 -0.17 -12.57
C ALA A 110 17.47 -0.35 -14.00
N LYS A 111 18.02 -1.33 -14.72
CA LYS A 111 17.57 -1.73 -16.05
C LYS A 111 17.10 -3.18 -16.00
N PHE A 112 15.93 -3.44 -16.56
CA PHE A 112 15.43 -4.81 -16.72
C PHE A 112 16.12 -5.47 -17.92
N THR A 113 16.73 -6.64 -17.70
CA THR A 113 17.53 -7.39 -18.70
C THR A 113 16.79 -8.60 -19.27
N GLY A 114 15.63 -8.96 -18.70
CA GLY A 114 14.86 -10.12 -19.13
C GLY A 114 13.96 -9.85 -20.33
N GLN A 115 13.20 -10.88 -20.74
CA GLN A 115 12.16 -10.77 -21.75
C GLN A 115 10.80 -11.08 -21.16
N LEU A 116 9.85 -10.18 -21.38
CA LEU A 116 8.46 -10.36 -20.94
C LEU A 116 7.64 -11.10 -21.99
N ARG A 117 6.85 -12.07 -21.54
CA ARG A 117 5.78 -12.68 -22.34
C ARG A 117 4.62 -11.67 -22.49
N GLU A 118 3.78 -11.80 -23.52
CA GLU A 118 2.68 -10.84 -23.80
C GLU A 118 1.80 -10.58 -22.58
N LYS A 119 1.33 -11.63 -21.89
CA LYS A 119 0.52 -11.48 -20.67
C LYS A 119 1.26 -10.79 -19.51
N GLN A 120 2.58 -10.90 -19.43
CA GLN A 120 3.39 -10.19 -18.44
C GLN A 120 3.52 -8.72 -18.80
N LYS A 121 3.70 -8.38 -20.08
CA LYS A 121 3.72 -6.99 -20.56
C LYS A 121 2.40 -6.28 -20.27
N GLU A 122 1.28 -6.95 -20.53
CA GLU A 122 -0.06 -6.44 -20.21
C GLU A 122 -0.22 -6.18 -18.69
N ALA A 123 0.23 -7.12 -17.85
CA ALA A 123 0.19 -7.00 -16.40
C ALA A 123 1.06 -5.82 -15.91
N VAL A 124 2.29 -5.67 -16.41
CA VAL A 124 3.18 -4.54 -16.11
C VAL A 124 2.53 -3.23 -16.52
N GLY A 125 2.05 -3.13 -17.77
CA GLY A 125 1.41 -1.92 -18.28
C GLY A 125 0.17 -1.50 -17.49
N THR A 126 -0.59 -2.48 -16.98
CA THR A 126 -1.75 -2.20 -16.11
C THR A 126 -1.30 -1.73 -14.73
N LEU A 127 -0.35 -2.43 -14.10
CA LEU A 127 0.11 -2.09 -12.74
C LEU A 127 0.82 -0.72 -12.68
N LEU A 128 1.50 -0.31 -13.74
CA LEU A 128 2.16 1.00 -13.80
C LEU A 128 1.19 2.18 -13.82
N LYS A 129 -0.06 1.97 -14.24
CA LYS A 129 -1.09 3.01 -14.25
C LYS A 129 -1.68 3.29 -12.87
N HIS A 130 -1.42 2.44 -11.89
CA HIS A 130 -2.00 2.53 -10.55
C HIS A 130 -0.94 2.62 -9.46
N GLU A 131 -1.22 3.37 -8.42
CA GLU A 131 -0.38 3.46 -7.22
C GLU A 131 -0.46 2.18 -6.36
N CYS A 132 -1.63 1.56 -6.31
CA CYS A 132 -1.90 0.34 -5.57
C CYS A 132 -2.58 -0.69 -6.47
N GLY A 133 -2.26 -1.97 -6.27
CA GLY A 133 -2.90 -3.02 -7.05
C GLY A 133 -2.55 -4.42 -6.56
N ILE A 134 -3.30 -5.41 -7.03
CA ILE A 134 -3.08 -6.84 -6.74
C ILE A 134 -2.90 -7.59 -8.05
N LEU A 135 -1.72 -8.21 -8.23
CA LEU A 135 -1.49 -9.14 -9.32
C LEU A 135 -1.93 -10.55 -8.92
N ARG A 136 -3.13 -10.96 -9.36
CA ARG A 136 -3.58 -12.34 -9.21
C ARG A 136 -3.19 -13.15 -10.45
N ALA A 137 -2.24 -14.06 -10.30
CA ALA A 137 -1.75 -14.89 -11.38
C ALA A 137 -1.45 -16.32 -10.89
N ALA A 138 -1.55 -17.30 -11.82
CA ALA A 138 -1.27 -18.70 -11.54
C ALA A 138 0.18 -18.92 -11.09
N THR A 139 0.45 -20.11 -10.53
CA THR A 139 1.82 -20.57 -10.28
C THR A 139 2.58 -20.60 -11.62
N ALA A 140 3.88 -20.34 -11.59
CA ALA A 140 4.76 -20.26 -12.78
C ALA A 140 4.41 -19.16 -13.81
N PHE A 141 3.51 -18.23 -13.49
CA PHE A 141 3.27 -17.04 -14.33
C PHE A 141 4.53 -16.18 -14.51
N GLY A 142 5.44 -16.19 -13.54
CA GLY A 142 6.62 -15.31 -13.46
C GLY A 142 6.32 -14.00 -12.76
N LYS A 143 5.61 -14.04 -11.63
CA LYS A 143 5.30 -12.85 -10.81
C LYS A 143 6.54 -12.07 -10.44
N THR A 144 7.65 -12.77 -10.10
CA THR A 144 8.94 -12.15 -9.75
C THR A 144 9.50 -11.36 -10.94
N VAL A 145 9.41 -11.88 -12.17
CA VAL A 145 9.85 -11.18 -13.39
C VAL A 145 9.05 -9.90 -13.61
N VAL A 146 7.72 -9.95 -13.42
CA VAL A 146 6.85 -8.77 -13.48
C VAL A 146 7.26 -7.74 -12.42
N CYS A 147 7.50 -8.18 -11.19
CA CYS A 147 7.94 -7.28 -10.11
C CYS A 147 9.32 -6.66 -10.39
N SER A 148 10.29 -7.43 -10.91
CA SER A 148 11.59 -6.90 -11.32
C SER A 148 11.45 -5.82 -12.39
N THR A 149 10.56 -6.03 -13.36
CA THR A 149 10.26 -5.02 -14.38
C THR A 149 9.65 -3.75 -13.74
N LEU A 150 8.70 -3.90 -12.81
CA LEU A 150 8.10 -2.75 -12.12
C LEU A 150 9.14 -1.95 -11.32
N ILE A 151 10.13 -2.60 -10.69
CA ILE A 151 11.23 -1.93 -9.99
C ILE A 151 12.06 -1.09 -10.96
N ALA A 152 12.42 -1.66 -12.12
CA ALA A 152 13.19 -0.98 -13.15
C ALA A 152 12.43 0.22 -13.76
N GLU A 153 11.12 0.06 -13.99
CA GLU A 153 10.29 1.12 -14.58
C GLU A 153 9.97 2.25 -13.60
N ARG A 154 9.71 1.93 -12.32
CA ARG A 154 9.43 2.94 -11.29
C ARG A 154 10.67 3.71 -10.83
N LYS A 155 11.86 3.14 -10.98
CA LYS A 155 13.16 3.77 -10.67
C LYS A 155 13.27 4.34 -9.26
N VAL A 156 12.69 3.64 -8.28
CA VAL A 156 12.74 4.05 -6.86
C VAL A 156 13.13 2.87 -5.98
N SER A 157 13.77 3.17 -4.86
CA SER A 157 14.09 2.17 -3.84
C SER A 157 12.82 1.42 -3.44
N THR A 158 12.87 0.11 -3.49
CA THR A 158 11.72 -0.79 -3.31
C THR A 158 11.94 -1.72 -2.13
N LEU A 159 10.94 -1.84 -1.27
CA LEU A 159 10.90 -2.82 -0.19
C LEU A 159 10.04 -4.01 -0.62
N ILE A 160 10.60 -5.22 -0.58
CA ILE A 160 9.91 -6.47 -0.87
C ILE A 160 9.68 -7.19 0.46
N LEU A 161 8.41 -7.43 0.80
CA LEU A 161 8.02 -8.16 1.99
C LEU A 161 7.65 -9.60 1.61
N LEU A 162 8.26 -10.57 2.28
CA LEU A 162 8.08 -11.99 2.03
C LEU A 162 7.60 -12.69 3.31
N GLU A 163 6.72 -13.66 3.17
CA GLU A 163 6.17 -14.42 4.29
C GLU A 163 7.12 -15.51 4.83
N SER A 164 8.16 -15.88 4.06
CA SER A 164 9.07 -16.96 4.39
C SER A 164 10.50 -16.62 3.99
N SER A 165 11.45 -16.95 4.88
CA SER A 165 12.88 -16.78 4.61
C SER A 165 13.38 -17.63 3.42
N ALA A 166 12.76 -18.78 3.16
CA ALA A 166 13.08 -19.62 2.00
C ALA A 166 12.86 -18.91 0.65
N LEU A 167 12.01 -17.90 0.61
CA LEU A 167 11.77 -17.09 -0.59
C LEU A 167 12.84 -16.00 -0.79
N ILE A 168 13.61 -15.64 0.23
CA ILE A 168 14.59 -14.56 0.14
C ILE A 168 15.66 -14.90 -0.91
N ASP A 169 16.26 -16.09 -0.81
CA ASP A 169 17.30 -16.53 -1.75
C ASP A 169 16.78 -16.62 -3.20
N GLN A 170 15.52 -17.05 -3.35
CA GLN A 170 14.89 -17.11 -4.67
C GLN A 170 14.69 -15.70 -5.25
N TRP A 171 14.24 -14.75 -4.42
CA TRP A 171 14.04 -13.38 -4.86
C TRP A 171 15.37 -12.68 -5.15
N GLN A 172 16.39 -12.87 -4.31
CA GLN A 172 17.72 -12.30 -4.56
C GLN A 172 18.30 -12.79 -5.91
N LYS A 173 18.26 -14.11 -6.16
CA LYS A 173 18.72 -14.68 -7.43
C LYS A 173 17.96 -14.10 -8.63
N ALA A 174 16.64 -13.97 -8.51
CA ALA A 174 15.83 -13.42 -9.59
C ALA A 174 16.09 -11.92 -9.83
N LEU A 175 16.33 -11.14 -8.78
CA LEU A 175 16.67 -9.73 -8.93
C LEU A 175 18.06 -9.57 -9.54
N ASP A 176 19.03 -10.39 -9.16
CA ASP A 176 20.38 -10.41 -9.75
C ASP A 176 20.37 -10.87 -11.23
N GLU A 177 19.44 -11.77 -11.59
CA GLU A 177 19.27 -12.26 -12.97
C GLU A 177 18.60 -11.24 -13.89
N PHE A 178 17.56 -10.55 -13.38
CA PHE A 178 16.68 -9.70 -14.20
C PHE A 178 16.93 -8.19 -14.05
N LEU A 179 17.79 -7.75 -13.12
CA LEU A 179 18.08 -6.33 -12.92
C LEU A 179 19.58 -6.07 -13.01
N GLU A 180 19.93 -5.13 -13.86
CA GLU A 180 21.28 -4.53 -13.90
C GLU A 180 21.23 -3.16 -13.23
N PHE A 181 22.03 -2.97 -12.19
CA PHE A 181 22.11 -1.72 -11.44
C PHE A 181 23.34 -0.93 -11.91
N GLN A 182 23.13 0.34 -12.25
CA GLN A 182 24.18 1.26 -12.71
C GLN A 182 24.67 2.19 -11.60
N GLU A 183 24.35 1.90 -10.36
CA GLU A 183 24.71 2.72 -9.20
C GLU A 183 25.97 2.23 -8.53
N ASP A 184 26.75 3.18 -8.00
CA ASP A 184 27.81 2.86 -7.05
C ASP A 184 27.19 2.24 -5.78
N LEU A 185 27.75 1.11 -5.36
CA LEU A 185 27.32 0.43 -4.15
C LEU A 185 27.48 1.34 -2.94
N PRO A 186 26.42 1.55 -2.13
CA PRO A 186 26.51 2.44 -0.99
C PRO A 186 27.55 1.97 0.03
N GLU A 187 28.37 2.90 0.47
CA GLU A 187 29.29 2.67 1.58
C GLU A 187 28.53 2.76 2.90
N TYR A 188 28.89 1.95 3.85
CA TYR A 188 28.38 2.00 5.21
C TYR A 188 29.53 1.91 6.21
N GLU A 189 29.36 2.58 7.33
CA GLU A 189 30.32 2.54 8.43
C GLU A 189 29.94 1.43 9.40
N THR A 190 30.90 0.55 9.71
CA THR A 190 30.70 -0.51 10.71
C THR A 190 30.73 0.09 12.12
N LYS A 191 30.17 -0.62 13.11
CA LYS A 191 30.25 -0.21 14.54
C LYS A 191 31.67 0.09 15.03
N THR A 192 32.70 -0.37 14.31
CA THR A 192 34.12 -0.15 14.59
C THR A 192 34.75 0.99 13.78
N GLY A 193 33.91 1.83 13.10
CA GLY A 193 34.37 2.98 12.32
C GLY A 193 35.03 2.64 10.98
N ARG A 194 34.99 1.38 10.52
CA ARG A 194 35.53 1.00 9.21
C ARG A 194 34.47 1.20 8.11
N LYS A 195 34.82 1.96 7.07
CA LYS A 195 34.01 2.06 5.86
C LYS A 195 34.08 0.76 5.07
N ARG A 196 32.92 0.22 4.70
CA ARG A 196 32.76 -0.93 3.81
C ARG A 196 31.74 -0.63 2.73
N ARG A 197 31.97 -1.12 1.51
CA ARG A 197 30.95 -1.11 0.45
C ARG A 197 30.02 -2.32 0.62
N ARG A 198 28.74 -2.12 0.37
CA ARG A 198 27.83 -3.25 0.24
C ARG A 198 28.24 -4.10 -0.96
N LYS A 199 28.03 -5.40 -0.88
CA LYS A 199 28.35 -6.33 -1.97
C LYS A 199 27.26 -6.38 -3.04
N SER A 200 26.05 -5.88 -2.72
CA SER A 200 24.90 -5.87 -3.60
C SER A 200 24.02 -4.64 -3.33
N VAL A 201 23.33 -4.16 -4.34
CA VAL A 201 22.26 -3.14 -4.20
C VAL A 201 21.03 -3.77 -3.56
N VAL A 202 20.82 -5.07 -3.76
CA VAL A 202 19.81 -5.88 -3.09
C VAL A 202 20.34 -6.23 -1.69
N ALA A 203 19.60 -5.86 -0.65
CA ALA A 203 19.98 -6.02 0.75
C ALA A 203 19.22 -7.17 1.42
#